data_05ab81d1df0a1ae164d909d5c56da2f9
#
_entry.id   05ab81d1df0a1ae164d909d5c56da2f9
#
_cell.length_a   1.000
_cell.length_b   1.000
_cell.length_c   1.000
_cell.angle_alpha   90.00
_cell.angle_beta   90.00
_cell.angle_gamma   90.00
#
_symmetry.space_group_name_H-M   'P 1'
#
loop_
_entity.id
_entity.type
_entity.pdbx_description
1 polymer ?
#
loop_
_entity_poly.entity_id
_entity_poly.type
_entity_poly.pdbx_seq_one_letter_code
_entity_poly.pdbx_strand_id
1 'polypeptide(L)'
;MKSRKYLIAACLLAATGLAEAGSAACPAITPAQGPAVRTAAALFPTDNWWNLDIRSAPIDVNSATYISFINNGGNRKLHPDFGGEESPGSVGIYGMPYAVVDAGQVKAAVTFEYWDESDGVDISTGAGLPFYPIPSQSITQPHWVEGGAPANIDQRSSSDRHLLMVDCSNNHLYELYNVYYNPTQNR
;
A
#
# COMPACT_ATOMS: atom_id res chain seq x y z
N MET A 1 48.42 -41.37 -43.32
CA MET A 1 48.23 -40.62 -42.09
C MET A 1 47.10 -39.53 -42.29
N LYS A 2 45.90 -39.74 -41.78
CA LYS A 2 44.80 -38.78 -41.90
C LYS A 2 44.64 -38.00 -40.59
N SER A 3 44.94 -36.71 -40.63
CA SER A 3 44.82 -35.80 -39.52
C SER A 3 43.35 -35.47 -39.28
N ARG A 4 42.78 -35.80 -38.09
CA ARG A 4 41.46 -35.41 -37.65
C ARG A 4 41.57 -34.06 -36.93
N LYS A 5 40.95 -33.02 -37.49
CA LYS A 5 40.77 -31.74 -36.82
C LYS A 5 39.53 -31.83 -35.92
N TYR A 6 39.72 -31.65 -34.62
CA TYR A 6 38.62 -31.52 -33.66
C TYR A 6 38.18 -30.06 -33.63
N LEU A 7 36.89 -29.81 -33.98
CA LEU A 7 36.27 -28.55 -33.77
C LEU A 7 35.75 -28.52 -32.31
N ILE A 8 36.32 -27.63 -31.50
CA ILE A 8 35.81 -27.37 -30.17
C ILE A 8 34.72 -26.29 -30.32
N ALA A 9 33.44 -26.68 -30.15
CA ALA A 9 32.36 -25.75 -30.07
C ALA A 9 32.34 -25.15 -28.65
N ALA A 10 32.63 -23.85 -28.53
CA ALA A 10 32.51 -23.13 -27.31
C ALA A 10 31.00 -22.77 -27.13
N CYS A 11 30.30 -23.41 -26.19
CA CYS A 11 29.00 -22.99 -25.74
C CYS A 11 29.16 -21.71 -24.92
N LEU A 12 28.77 -20.57 -25.49
CA LEU A 12 28.48 -19.35 -24.70
C LEU A 12 27.19 -19.60 -23.90
N LEU A 13 27.32 -19.86 -22.62
CA LEU A 13 26.17 -19.69 -21.69
C LEU A 13 25.90 -18.20 -21.55
N ALA A 14 24.85 -17.72 -22.19
CA ALA A 14 24.26 -16.44 -21.86
C ALA A 14 23.60 -16.56 -20.48
N ALA A 15 24.29 -16.07 -19.46
CA ALA A 15 23.67 -15.86 -18.15
C ALA A 15 22.64 -14.74 -18.31
N THR A 16 21.38 -15.11 -18.49
CA THR A 16 20.25 -14.17 -18.29
C THR A 16 20.21 -13.86 -16.82
N GLY A 17 20.82 -12.76 -16.41
CA GLY A 17 20.64 -12.21 -15.08
C GLY A 17 19.16 -11.90 -14.90
N LEU A 18 18.48 -12.68 -14.06
CA LEU A 18 17.22 -12.26 -13.49
C LEU A 18 17.54 -10.99 -12.70
N ALA A 19 17.07 -9.84 -13.18
CA ALA A 19 17.07 -8.64 -12.39
C ALA A 19 16.19 -8.95 -11.16
N GLU A 20 16.82 -9.17 -10.02
CA GLU A 20 16.11 -9.16 -8.75
C GLU A 20 15.43 -7.81 -8.67
N ALA A 21 14.10 -7.81 -8.54
CA ALA A 21 13.35 -6.61 -8.19
C ALA A 21 13.95 -6.12 -6.86
N GLY A 22 14.76 -5.05 -6.92
CA GLY A 22 15.39 -4.50 -5.75
C GLY A 22 14.31 -4.20 -4.70
N SER A 23 14.50 -4.70 -3.49
CA SER A 23 13.61 -4.35 -2.38
C SER A 23 13.59 -2.83 -2.24
N ALA A 24 12.41 -2.26 -2.06
CA ALA A 24 12.28 -0.84 -1.79
C ALA A 24 13.15 -0.50 -0.58
N ALA A 25 14.07 0.44 -0.73
CA ALA A 25 14.88 0.85 0.40
C ALA A 25 13.97 1.53 1.42
N CYS A 26 13.92 0.97 2.62
CA CYS A 26 13.21 1.59 3.74
C CYS A 26 13.72 3.02 3.99
N PRO A 27 12.86 3.93 4.47
CA PRO A 27 13.29 5.19 5.04
C PRO A 27 14.33 4.98 6.13
N ALA A 28 15.22 5.98 6.34
CA ALA A 28 16.26 5.88 7.36
C ALA A 28 15.70 5.74 8.79
N ILE A 29 14.47 6.15 8.99
CA ILE A 29 13.73 6.04 10.26
C ILE A 29 12.38 5.43 9.97
N THR A 30 12.04 4.37 10.68
CA THR A 30 10.71 3.74 10.69
C THR A 30 10.22 3.60 12.14
N PRO A 31 8.90 3.63 12.40
CA PRO A 31 7.85 3.92 11.43
C PRO A 31 7.86 5.39 10.98
N ALA A 32 7.49 5.63 9.72
CA ALA A 32 7.41 6.96 9.14
C ALA A 32 6.02 7.18 8.54
N GLN A 33 5.48 8.39 8.75
CA GLN A 33 4.19 8.79 8.20
C GLN A 33 4.39 9.37 6.80
N GLY A 34 3.71 8.80 5.79
CA GLY A 34 3.64 9.34 4.43
C GLY A 34 4.98 9.67 3.75
N PRO A 35 6.11 9.04 4.07
CA PRO A 35 7.34 9.32 3.35
C PRO A 35 7.16 8.85 1.91
N ALA A 36 7.80 9.55 0.97
CA ALA A 36 7.88 9.03 -0.38
C ALA A 36 8.39 7.59 -0.32
N VAL A 37 7.56 6.64 -0.74
CA VAL A 37 8.01 5.26 -0.97
C VAL A 37 9.04 5.38 -2.06
N ARG A 38 10.32 5.36 -1.70
CA ARG A 38 11.41 5.50 -2.65
C ARG A 38 11.41 4.28 -3.53
N THR A 39 10.94 4.50 -4.71
CA THR A 39 10.80 3.52 -5.75
C THR A 39 12.14 3.25 -6.44
N ALA A 40 12.97 2.45 -5.83
CA ALA A 40 13.66 1.44 -6.63
C ALA A 40 12.69 0.27 -6.93
N ALA A 41 11.61 0.17 -6.17
CA ALA A 41 10.49 -0.72 -6.45
C ALA A 41 9.26 0.14 -6.70
N ALA A 42 8.76 0.11 -7.92
CA ALA A 42 7.39 0.49 -8.19
C ALA A 42 6.48 -0.33 -7.25
N LEU A 43 5.44 0.28 -6.71
CA LEU A 43 4.43 -0.42 -5.90
C LEU A 43 3.88 -1.64 -6.64
N PHE A 44 3.91 -1.59 -7.96
CA PHE A 44 3.59 -2.67 -8.89
C PHE A 44 4.78 -2.97 -9.79
N PRO A 45 4.96 -4.21 -10.26
CA PRO A 45 5.96 -4.56 -11.26
C PRO A 45 5.93 -3.64 -12.48
N THR A 46 7.07 -3.45 -13.13
CA THR A 46 7.20 -2.54 -14.28
C THR A 46 6.32 -2.93 -15.47
N ASP A 47 5.95 -4.20 -15.57
CA ASP A 47 5.07 -4.77 -16.58
C ASP A 47 3.58 -4.76 -16.16
N ASN A 48 3.27 -4.22 -14.99
CA ASN A 48 1.89 -4.05 -14.54
C ASN A 48 1.19 -2.98 -15.38
N TRP A 49 -0.09 -3.17 -15.65
CA TRP A 49 -0.90 -2.25 -16.44
C TRP A 49 -0.98 -0.82 -15.84
N TRP A 50 -0.79 -0.63 -14.52
CA TRP A 50 -0.65 0.69 -13.90
C TRP A 50 0.57 1.48 -14.40
N ASN A 51 1.62 0.78 -14.85
CA ASN A 51 2.83 1.39 -15.38
C ASN A 51 2.81 1.50 -16.91
N LEU A 52 1.73 1.05 -17.56
CA LEU A 52 1.62 1.07 -19.00
C LEU A 52 1.45 2.51 -19.52
N ASP A 53 2.32 2.94 -20.39
CA ASP A 53 2.17 4.21 -21.10
C ASP A 53 1.09 4.06 -22.19
N ILE A 54 -0.07 4.66 -21.94
CA ILE A 54 -1.23 4.61 -22.83
C ILE A 54 -1.38 5.84 -23.73
N ARG A 55 -0.41 6.76 -23.76
CA ARG A 55 -0.52 8.01 -24.53
C ARG A 55 -0.72 7.79 -26.03
N SER A 56 -0.22 6.69 -26.56
CA SER A 56 -0.38 6.29 -27.97
C SER A 56 -1.41 5.17 -28.19
N ALA A 57 -2.11 4.75 -27.15
CA ALA A 57 -3.12 3.71 -27.27
C ALA A 57 -4.32 4.20 -28.09
N PRO A 58 -4.97 3.32 -28.88
CA PRO A 58 -6.21 3.67 -29.55
C PRO A 58 -7.27 4.12 -28.54
N ILE A 59 -7.96 5.20 -28.87
CA ILE A 59 -9.10 5.65 -28.06
C ILE A 59 -10.27 4.69 -28.29
N ASP A 60 -10.88 4.21 -27.18
CA ASP A 60 -12.09 3.40 -27.25
C ASP A 60 -13.22 4.14 -27.96
N VAL A 61 -13.95 3.45 -28.82
CA VAL A 61 -15.03 4.05 -29.63
C VAL A 61 -16.16 4.65 -28.78
N ASN A 62 -16.34 4.18 -27.55
CA ASN A 62 -17.32 4.67 -26.59
C ASN A 62 -16.77 5.72 -25.62
N SER A 63 -15.50 6.08 -25.73
CA SER A 63 -14.82 6.99 -24.78
C SER A 63 -15.60 8.28 -24.57
N ALA A 64 -16.08 8.91 -25.66
CA ALA A 64 -16.86 10.14 -25.56
C ALA A 64 -18.16 9.96 -24.75
N THR A 65 -18.80 8.81 -24.89
CA THR A 65 -20.04 8.46 -24.14
C THR A 65 -19.73 8.28 -22.65
N TYR A 66 -18.65 7.55 -22.33
CA TYR A 66 -18.22 7.36 -20.93
C TYR A 66 -17.86 8.69 -20.26
N ILE A 67 -17.05 9.50 -20.93
CA ILE A 67 -16.67 10.81 -20.41
C ILE A 67 -17.87 11.73 -20.24
N SER A 68 -18.80 11.74 -21.18
CA SER A 68 -20.05 12.51 -21.06
C SER A 68 -20.90 12.08 -19.87
N PHE A 69 -21.01 10.76 -19.67
CA PHE A 69 -21.72 10.22 -18.50
C PHE A 69 -21.05 10.60 -17.18
N ILE A 70 -19.73 10.42 -17.08
CA ILE A 70 -18.95 10.77 -15.88
C ILE A 70 -19.07 12.28 -15.61
N ASN A 71 -18.96 13.11 -16.63
CA ASN A 71 -19.00 14.56 -16.49
C ASN A 71 -20.37 15.10 -16.08
N ASN A 72 -21.46 14.35 -16.31
CA ASN A 72 -22.82 14.71 -15.89
C ASN A 72 -23.18 16.17 -16.21
N GLY A 73 -23.01 16.59 -17.47
CA GLY A 73 -23.32 17.96 -17.91
C GLY A 73 -22.35 19.04 -17.39
N GLY A 74 -21.12 18.67 -17.04
CA GLY A 74 -20.10 19.59 -16.55
C GLY A 74 -20.09 19.76 -15.02
N ASN A 75 -20.95 19.02 -14.31
CA ASN A 75 -21.08 19.15 -12.84
C ASN A 75 -20.12 18.25 -12.06
N ARG A 76 -19.42 17.34 -12.73
CA ARG A 76 -18.45 16.45 -12.10
C ARG A 76 -17.07 16.66 -12.74
N LYS A 77 -16.07 16.71 -11.91
CA LYS A 77 -14.66 16.81 -12.33
C LYS A 77 -13.88 15.65 -11.75
N LEU A 78 -12.81 15.28 -12.41
CA LEU A 78 -11.84 14.37 -11.81
C LEU A 78 -11.31 15.01 -10.53
N HIS A 79 -11.39 14.28 -9.44
CA HIS A 79 -11.02 14.73 -8.13
C HIS A 79 -9.99 13.76 -7.55
N PRO A 80 -8.71 14.05 -7.68
CA PRO A 80 -7.66 13.18 -7.13
C PRO A 80 -7.52 13.40 -5.63
N ASP A 81 -7.64 12.34 -4.86
CA ASP A 81 -7.56 12.36 -3.40
C ASP A 81 -6.15 11.91 -2.96
N PHE A 82 -5.19 12.81 -3.10
CA PHE A 82 -3.80 12.51 -2.74
C PHE A 82 -3.45 12.77 -1.27
N GLY A 83 -4.45 13.11 -0.46
CA GLY A 83 -4.24 13.44 0.93
C GLY A 83 -3.80 14.90 1.15
N GLY A 84 -3.72 15.27 2.41
CA GLY A 84 -3.34 16.59 2.88
C GLY A 84 -4.26 17.08 3.99
N GLU A 85 -3.82 18.10 4.71
CA GLU A 85 -4.67 18.75 5.72
C GLU A 85 -5.85 19.46 5.06
N GLU A 86 -7.05 19.36 5.64
CA GLU A 86 -8.24 20.09 5.18
C GLU A 86 -8.04 21.61 5.23
N SER A 87 -7.22 22.05 6.19
CA SER A 87 -6.70 23.40 6.30
C SER A 87 -5.39 23.37 7.08
N PRO A 88 -4.48 24.35 6.90
CA PRO A 88 -3.20 24.38 7.59
C PRO A 88 -3.34 24.21 9.11
N GLY A 89 -2.71 23.18 9.68
CA GLY A 89 -2.75 22.83 11.11
C GLY A 89 -4.02 22.10 11.55
N SER A 90 -4.91 21.73 10.64
CA SER A 90 -6.09 20.89 10.94
C SER A 90 -5.68 19.49 11.33
N VAL A 91 -6.41 18.89 12.28
CA VAL A 91 -6.34 17.45 12.53
C VAL A 91 -6.98 16.66 11.39
N GLY A 92 -8.04 17.20 10.79
CA GLY A 92 -8.71 16.60 9.64
C GLY A 92 -7.80 16.56 8.42
N ILE A 93 -7.78 15.39 7.77
CA ILE A 93 -7.05 15.17 6.53
C ILE A 93 -7.97 14.62 5.47
N TYR A 94 -7.62 14.92 4.24
CA TYR A 94 -8.28 14.44 3.06
C TYR A 94 -7.54 13.22 2.49
N GLY A 95 -8.28 12.19 2.10
CA GLY A 95 -7.70 10.94 1.59
C GLY A 95 -7.16 10.01 2.67
N MET A 96 -6.47 8.97 2.26
CA MET A 96 -5.96 7.92 3.13
C MET A 96 -4.48 8.12 3.41
N PRO A 97 -4.09 8.41 4.67
CA PRO A 97 -2.69 8.42 5.06
C PRO A 97 -2.12 7.01 5.07
N TYR A 98 -0.82 6.88 4.92
CA TYR A 98 -0.14 5.60 5.09
C TYR A 98 1.11 5.74 5.96
N ALA A 99 1.45 4.66 6.62
CA ALA A 99 2.69 4.51 7.37
C ALA A 99 3.65 3.59 6.61
N VAL A 100 4.95 3.88 6.68
CA VAL A 100 5.99 2.93 6.25
C VAL A 100 6.63 2.34 7.49
N VAL A 101 6.65 1.03 7.56
CA VAL A 101 7.26 0.23 8.62
C VAL A 101 8.34 -0.67 8.03
N ASP A 102 9.17 -1.25 8.87
CA ASP A 102 10.16 -2.24 8.48
C ASP A 102 9.94 -3.58 9.20
N ALA A 103 10.77 -4.58 8.90
CA ALA A 103 10.68 -5.91 9.50
C ALA A 103 10.84 -5.93 11.03
N GLY A 104 11.38 -4.86 11.63
CA GLY A 104 11.52 -4.72 13.10
C GLY A 104 10.26 -4.23 13.78
N GLN A 105 9.24 -3.78 13.03
CA GLN A 105 7.98 -3.35 13.61
C GLN A 105 7.26 -4.52 14.28
N VAL A 106 7.01 -4.38 15.59
CA VAL A 106 6.28 -5.40 16.35
C VAL A 106 4.87 -5.55 15.80
N LYS A 107 4.48 -6.78 15.54
CA LYS A 107 3.14 -7.11 15.07
C LYS A 107 2.17 -7.23 16.24
N ALA A 108 0.98 -6.68 16.06
CA ALA A 108 -0.11 -6.72 17.03
C ALA A 108 -1.24 -7.65 16.56
N ALA A 109 -1.92 -8.27 17.51
CA ALA A 109 -3.22 -8.88 17.29
C ALA A 109 -4.30 -7.80 17.38
N VAL A 110 -5.31 -7.89 16.52
CA VAL A 110 -6.47 -7.00 16.55
C VAL A 110 -7.75 -7.82 16.74
N THR A 111 -8.78 -7.19 17.29
CA THR A 111 -10.10 -7.80 17.35
C THR A 111 -10.88 -7.33 16.13
N PHE A 112 -11.41 -8.25 15.35
CA PHE A 112 -12.14 -7.96 14.12
C PHE A 112 -13.64 -7.96 14.34
N GLU A 113 -14.30 -6.98 13.74
CA GLU A 113 -15.75 -6.96 13.57
C GLU A 113 -16.17 -7.95 12.47
N TYR A 114 -15.35 -8.06 11.41
CA TYR A 114 -15.54 -8.96 10.25
C TYR A 114 -14.42 -10.01 10.21
N TRP A 115 -14.39 -10.88 11.21
CA TRP A 115 -13.28 -11.83 11.38
C TRP A 115 -13.20 -12.88 10.27
N ASP A 116 -14.32 -13.25 9.68
CA ASP A 116 -14.44 -14.24 8.59
C ASP A 116 -14.04 -13.65 7.21
N GLU A 117 -13.88 -12.34 7.12
CA GLU A 117 -13.39 -11.62 5.93
C GLU A 117 -11.96 -11.09 6.12
N SER A 118 -11.32 -11.38 7.26
CA SER A 118 -10.06 -10.74 7.65
C SER A 118 -8.89 -11.71 7.66
N ASP A 119 -7.70 -11.22 7.26
CA ASP A 119 -6.44 -11.93 7.46
C ASP A 119 -5.95 -11.82 8.92
N GLY A 120 -4.96 -12.63 9.31
CA GLY A 120 -4.39 -12.58 10.66
C GLY A 120 -5.32 -13.08 11.76
N VAL A 121 -6.20 -13.99 11.42
CA VAL A 121 -7.19 -14.60 12.32
C VAL A 121 -6.96 -16.10 12.43
N ASP A 122 -7.09 -16.63 13.64
CA ASP A 122 -7.29 -18.06 13.82
C ASP A 122 -8.72 -18.41 13.40
N ILE A 123 -8.86 -19.02 12.23
CA ILE A 123 -10.15 -19.36 11.63
C ILE A 123 -11.02 -20.32 12.45
N SER A 124 -10.43 -21.03 13.43
CA SER A 124 -11.16 -21.96 14.30
C SER A 124 -11.84 -21.25 15.46
N THR A 125 -11.33 -20.11 15.87
CA THR A 125 -11.79 -19.38 17.07
C THR A 125 -12.23 -17.95 16.78
N GLY A 126 -11.91 -17.40 15.61
CA GLY A 126 -12.10 -15.98 15.29
C GLY A 126 -11.14 -15.06 16.05
N ALA A 127 -10.15 -15.60 16.77
CA ALA A 127 -9.20 -14.81 17.54
C ALA A 127 -8.13 -14.17 16.64
N GLY A 128 -7.87 -12.90 16.84
CA GLY A 128 -6.78 -12.20 16.15
C GLY A 128 -5.41 -12.74 16.54
N LEU A 129 -4.51 -12.84 15.56
CA LEU A 129 -3.11 -13.22 15.72
C LEU A 129 -2.21 -11.99 15.66
N PRO A 130 -0.98 -12.00 16.20
CA PRO A 130 0.01 -10.97 15.98
C PRO A 130 0.44 -10.91 14.50
N PHE A 131 -0.28 -10.15 13.70
CA PHE A 131 -0.16 -10.11 12.24
C PHE A 131 0.13 -8.71 11.71
N TYR A 132 -0.53 -7.68 12.23
CA TYR A 132 -0.47 -6.33 11.70
C TYR A 132 0.67 -5.52 12.35
N PRO A 133 1.58 -4.91 11.55
CA PRO A 133 2.69 -4.11 12.06
C PRO A 133 2.24 -2.68 12.41
N ILE A 134 1.40 -2.54 13.42
CA ILE A 134 0.76 -1.28 13.80
C ILE A 134 1.75 -0.37 14.54
N PRO A 135 2.07 0.84 14.02
CA PRO A 135 2.88 1.81 14.74
C PRO A 135 2.14 2.36 15.97
N SER A 136 2.81 2.45 17.10
CA SER A 136 2.22 3.07 18.31
C SER A 136 1.83 4.53 18.10
N GLN A 137 2.45 5.22 17.17
CA GLN A 137 2.15 6.59 16.77
C GLN A 137 0.72 6.72 16.24
N SER A 138 0.20 5.72 15.54
CA SER A 138 -1.18 5.74 15.03
C SER A 138 -2.22 5.83 16.14
N ILE A 139 -1.86 5.40 17.36
CA ILE A 139 -2.77 5.44 18.53
C ILE A 139 -2.92 6.84 19.10
N THR A 140 -1.84 7.64 19.12
CA THR A 140 -1.79 8.90 19.87
C THR A 140 -1.47 10.13 19.03
N GLN A 141 -1.00 9.96 17.81
CA GLN A 141 -0.60 11.06 16.95
C GLN A 141 -1.62 11.25 15.80
N PRO A 142 -1.87 12.50 15.39
CA PRO A 142 -2.76 12.78 14.26
C PRO A 142 -2.13 12.34 12.92
N HIS A 143 -2.98 12.23 11.90
CA HIS A 143 -2.62 11.99 10.51
C HIS A 143 -2.05 10.60 10.19
N TRP A 144 -2.18 9.62 11.09
CA TRP A 144 -1.79 8.24 10.85
C TRP A 144 -2.95 7.35 10.39
N VAL A 145 -4.17 7.76 10.73
CA VAL A 145 -5.42 7.07 10.40
C VAL A 145 -6.28 8.01 9.58
N GLU A 146 -7.04 7.47 8.65
CA GLU A 146 -7.99 8.24 7.84
C GLU A 146 -8.92 9.09 8.70
N GLY A 147 -9.29 10.28 8.18
CA GLY A 147 -10.00 11.31 8.93
C GLY A 147 -9.09 12.14 9.83
N GLY A 148 -7.83 11.73 10.02
CA GLY A 148 -6.76 12.49 10.65
C GLY A 148 -6.65 12.34 12.16
N ALA A 149 -7.73 12.09 12.89
CA ALA A 149 -7.66 11.90 14.33
C ALA A 149 -6.92 10.61 14.72
N PRO A 150 -6.17 10.60 15.86
CA PRO A 150 -5.52 9.39 16.36
C PRO A 150 -6.50 8.23 16.58
N ALA A 151 -6.00 7.00 16.56
CA ALA A 151 -6.84 5.81 16.69
C ALA A 151 -7.55 5.70 18.05
N ASN A 152 -7.05 6.35 19.11
CA ASN A 152 -7.70 6.38 20.42
C ASN A 152 -8.93 7.32 20.50
N ILE A 153 -9.23 8.02 19.41
CA ILE A 153 -10.45 8.83 19.28
C ILE A 153 -11.40 8.09 18.33
N ASP A 154 -12.54 7.67 18.83
CA ASP A 154 -13.52 6.94 18.03
C ASP A 154 -14.26 7.89 17.06
N GLN A 155 -13.94 7.75 15.78
CA GLN A 155 -14.58 8.47 14.68
C GLN A 155 -15.18 7.53 13.61
N ARG A 156 -15.39 6.26 13.94
CA ARG A 156 -15.91 5.25 13.01
C ARG A 156 -17.32 5.57 12.47
N SER A 157 -18.04 6.45 13.11
CA SER A 157 -19.35 6.91 12.62
C SER A 157 -19.27 7.99 11.54
N SER A 158 -18.10 8.60 11.33
CA SER A 158 -17.92 9.75 10.44
C SER A 158 -16.80 9.58 9.43
N SER A 159 -16.01 8.51 9.52
CA SER A 159 -14.89 8.20 8.64
C SER A 159 -14.73 6.68 8.56
N ASP A 160 -14.27 6.18 7.43
CA ASP A 160 -13.96 4.76 7.20
C ASP A 160 -12.76 4.28 8.03
N ARG A 161 -11.94 5.23 8.51
CA ARG A 161 -10.85 4.97 9.45
C ARG A 161 -9.86 3.93 8.98
N HIS A 162 -9.42 4.05 7.72
CA HIS A 162 -8.36 3.18 7.22
C HIS A 162 -7.01 3.46 7.90
N LEU A 163 -6.29 2.40 8.17
CA LEU A 163 -4.88 2.44 8.56
C LEU A 163 -4.09 1.58 7.56
N LEU A 164 -3.33 2.25 6.71
CA LEU A 164 -2.49 1.62 5.70
C LEU A 164 -1.05 1.55 6.18
N MET A 165 -0.43 0.37 6.11
CA MET A 165 0.96 0.16 6.53
C MET A 165 1.73 -0.56 5.41
N VAL A 166 2.78 0.08 4.92
CA VAL A 166 3.69 -0.49 3.93
C VAL A 166 4.92 -1.02 4.64
N ASP A 167 5.08 -2.33 4.69
CA ASP A 167 6.32 -2.98 5.13
C ASP A 167 7.33 -2.93 3.99
N CYS A 168 8.25 -1.99 4.07
CA CYS A 168 9.26 -1.75 3.05
C CYS A 168 10.34 -2.83 2.99
N SER A 169 10.51 -3.62 4.04
CA SER A 169 11.47 -4.72 4.07
C SER A 169 10.95 -5.95 3.30
N ASN A 170 9.65 -6.16 3.34
CA ASN A 170 9.02 -7.36 2.80
C ASN A 170 8.10 -7.06 1.59
N ASN A 171 7.97 -5.81 1.18
CA ASN A 171 7.07 -5.35 0.11
C ASN A 171 5.61 -5.79 0.35
N HIS A 172 5.14 -5.68 1.59
CA HIS A 172 3.76 -5.99 1.94
C HIS A 172 2.99 -4.72 2.26
N LEU A 173 1.76 -4.63 1.77
CA LEU A 173 0.77 -3.67 2.21
C LEU A 173 -0.17 -4.38 3.19
N TYR A 174 -0.36 -3.75 4.35
CA TYR A 174 -1.37 -4.11 5.32
C TYR A 174 -2.41 -3.01 5.37
N GLU A 175 -3.66 -3.38 5.36
CA GLU A 175 -4.79 -2.47 5.40
C GLU A 175 -5.74 -2.90 6.52
N LEU A 176 -6.12 -1.94 7.35
CA LEU A 176 -7.16 -2.10 8.35
C LEU A 176 -8.25 -1.07 8.06
N TYR A 177 -9.50 -1.51 8.14
CA TYR A 177 -10.70 -0.71 8.01
C TYR A 177 -11.37 -0.54 9.37
N ASN A 178 -12.04 0.59 9.60
CA ASN A 178 -12.83 0.88 10.80
C ASN A 178 -12.00 0.86 12.10
N VAL A 179 -10.79 1.41 12.04
CA VAL A 179 -9.81 1.34 13.13
C VAL A 179 -10.21 2.20 14.32
N TYR A 180 -10.20 1.57 15.48
CA TYR A 180 -10.30 2.22 16.77
C TYR A 180 -9.45 1.49 17.81
N TYR A 181 -8.63 2.22 18.55
CA TYR A 181 -7.92 1.71 19.70
C TYR A 181 -8.72 1.97 20.98
N ASN A 182 -9.20 0.91 21.61
CA ASN A 182 -9.91 0.99 22.87
C ASN A 182 -8.93 1.04 24.06
N PRO A 183 -8.75 2.19 24.72
CA PRO A 183 -7.78 2.32 25.81
C PRO A 183 -8.15 1.51 27.05
N THR A 184 -9.45 1.22 27.26
CA THR A 184 -9.92 0.41 28.39
C THR A 184 -9.58 -1.06 28.23
N GLN A 185 -9.61 -1.54 26.99
CA GLN A 185 -9.33 -2.94 26.66
C GLN A 185 -7.88 -3.14 26.18
N ASN A 186 -7.14 -2.07 25.98
CA ASN A 186 -5.78 -2.04 25.46
C ASN A 186 -5.65 -2.83 24.13
N ARG A 187 -6.57 -2.63 23.22
CA ARG A 187 -6.63 -3.31 21.93
C ARG A 187 -7.42 -2.53 20.87
#